data_a3a0260ea65f279bda69e7a6c2def725
#
_entry.id   a3a0260ea65f279bda69e7a6c2def725
#
_cell.length_a   1.000
_cell.length_b   1.000
_cell.length_c   1.000
_cell.angle_alpha   90.00
_cell.angle_beta   90.00
_cell.angle_gamma   90.00
#
_symmetry.space_group_name_H-M   'P 1'
#
loop_
_entity.id
_entity.type
_entity.pdbx_description
1 polymer ?
#
loop_
_entity_poly.entity_id
_entity_poly.type
_entity_poly.pdbx_seq_one_letter_code
_entity_poly.pdbx_strand_id
1 'polypeptide(L)'
;VKLAKKHKMYVIVDWHILSDGNPNSHKKEAKAFFREMSREFKGYNNVIYEICNEPNNGTSWKEIKSYAKSVISTIRENDKKAVIVVGTPTWSQDVDQAAADPIKGENLMYALHFYAATHKADLRNKMTAAINKGLPVFVTEYGICDASGNGAIDKKEADRWIKTMDEYGVS
;
A
#
# COMPACT_ATOMS: atom_id res chain seq x y z
N VAL A 1 16.01 -2.80 -10.03
CA VAL A 1 16.30 -1.53 -9.34
C VAL A 1 17.27 -0.67 -10.16
N LYS A 2 18.52 -1.13 -10.46
CA LYS A 2 19.53 -0.34 -11.20
C LYS A 2 19.03 0.18 -12.55
N LEU A 3 18.39 -0.68 -13.36
CA LEU A 3 17.85 -0.29 -14.67
C LEU A 3 16.71 0.74 -14.52
N ALA A 4 15.80 0.53 -13.58
CA ALA A 4 14.73 1.49 -13.29
C ALA A 4 15.30 2.87 -12.88
N LYS A 5 16.30 2.88 -12.00
CA LYS A 5 17.00 4.12 -11.61
C LYS A 5 17.59 4.85 -12.82
N LYS A 6 18.22 4.13 -13.76
CA LYS A 6 18.75 4.71 -15.01
C LYS A 6 17.64 5.41 -15.83
N HIS A 7 16.42 4.88 -15.80
CA HIS A 7 15.25 5.44 -16.49
C HIS A 7 14.42 6.37 -15.60
N LYS A 8 14.92 6.79 -14.43
CA LYS A 8 14.23 7.68 -13.46
C LYS A 8 12.89 7.11 -12.99
N MET A 9 12.80 5.79 -12.84
CA MET A 9 11.61 5.09 -12.37
C MET A 9 11.80 4.62 -10.92
N TYR A 10 10.72 4.65 -10.15
CA TYR A 10 10.65 3.98 -8.85
C TYR A 10 10.37 2.49 -9.02
N VAL A 11 10.72 1.72 -8.01
CA VAL A 11 10.44 0.27 -7.93
C VAL A 11 9.75 0.00 -6.61
N ILE A 12 8.57 -0.60 -6.67
CA ILE A 12 7.89 -1.12 -5.49
C ILE A 12 8.34 -2.57 -5.30
N VAL A 13 8.93 -2.86 -4.16
CA VAL A 13 9.28 -4.22 -3.72
C VAL A 13 8.16 -4.66 -2.80
N ASP A 14 7.28 -5.50 -3.31
CA ASP A 14 6.02 -5.88 -2.69
C ASP A 14 6.06 -7.32 -2.14
N TRP A 15 5.51 -7.51 -0.93
CA TRP A 15 5.16 -8.80 -0.37
C TRP A 15 3.70 -9.09 -0.69
N HIS A 16 3.50 -9.76 -1.84
CA HIS A 16 2.20 -9.91 -2.46
C HIS A 16 1.37 -11.04 -1.84
N ILE A 17 0.67 -10.75 -0.76
CA ILE A 17 -0.28 -11.69 -0.15
C ILE A 17 -1.64 -11.61 -0.87
N LEU A 18 -2.32 -12.73 -1.01
CA LEU A 18 -3.65 -12.85 -1.62
C LEU A 18 -4.58 -13.71 -0.75
N SER A 19 -4.51 -15.04 -0.91
CA SER A 19 -5.43 -15.99 -0.28
C SER A 19 -5.20 -16.21 1.21
N ASP A 20 -3.99 -15.98 1.69
CA ASP A 20 -3.63 -16.08 3.11
C ASP A 20 -4.24 -14.96 3.98
N GLY A 21 -4.67 -13.86 3.37
CA GLY A 21 -5.46 -12.80 4.00
C GLY A 21 -4.80 -12.07 5.15
N ASN A 22 -4.34 -12.80 6.17
CA ASN A 22 -3.67 -12.22 7.35
C ASN A 22 -2.14 -12.27 7.17
N PRO A 23 -1.45 -11.11 7.06
CA PRO A 23 -0.01 -11.07 6.83
C PRO A 23 0.81 -11.69 7.98
N ASN A 24 0.23 -11.87 9.16
CA ASN A 24 0.90 -12.56 10.25
C ASN A 24 1.15 -14.04 9.98
N SER A 25 0.41 -14.67 9.06
CA SER A 25 0.59 -16.08 8.69
C SER A 25 2.00 -16.39 8.19
N HIS A 26 2.60 -15.44 7.45
CA HIS A 26 3.95 -15.54 6.89
C HIS A 26 4.90 -14.42 7.36
N LYS A 27 4.67 -13.92 8.59
CA LYS A 27 5.47 -12.82 9.14
C LYS A 27 6.97 -13.11 9.23
N LYS A 28 7.35 -14.36 9.52
CA LYS A 28 8.75 -14.76 9.63
C LYS A 28 9.45 -14.69 8.26
N GLU A 29 8.79 -15.19 7.24
CA GLU A 29 9.24 -15.20 5.86
C GLU A 29 9.32 -13.77 5.30
N ALA A 30 8.29 -12.96 5.52
CA ALA A 30 8.27 -11.55 5.15
C ALA A 30 9.42 -10.77 5.78
N LYS A 31 9.68 -10.98 7.07
CA LYS A 31 10.85 -10.36 7.75
C LYS A 31 12.18 -10.80 7.16
N ALA A 32 12.34 -12.07 6.81
CA ALA A 32 13.55 -12.57 6.17
C ALA A 32 13.75 -11.91 4.80
N PHE A 33 12.69 -11.88 3.98
CA PHE A 33 12.67 -11.23 2.68
C PHE A 33 13.04 -9.75 2.76
N PHE A 34 12.35 -8.97 3.59
CA PHE A 34 12.62 -7.55 3.71
C PHE A 34 13.97 -7.22 4.36
N ARG A 35 14.50 -8.08 5.21
CA ARG A 35 15.88 -7.94 5.72
C ARG A 35 16.89 -8.04 4.59
N GLU A 36 16.71 -8.99 3.69
CA GLU A 36 17.57 -9.16 2.53
C GLU A 36 17.41 -7.99 1.55
N MET A 37 16.18 -7.65 1.16
CA MET A 37 15.89 -6.57 0.22
C MET A 37 16.37 -5.21 0.74
N SER A 38 16.14 -4.89 2.00
CA SER A 38 16.58 -3.62 2.57
C SER A 38 18.11 -3.53 2.72
N ARG A 39 18.81 -4.65 2.88
CA ARG A 39 20.27 -4.70 2.85
C ARG A 39 20.82 -4.52 1.44
N GLU A 40 20.24 -5.24 0.46
CA GLU A 40 20.66 -5.20 -0.95
C GLU A 40 20.43 -3.82 -1.57
N PHE A 41 19.29 -3.20 -1.28
CA PHE A 41 18.90 -1.93 -1.88
C PHE A 41 19.19 -0.71 -0.99
N LYS A 42 19.97 -0.87 0.05
CA LYS A 42 20.43 0.24 0.90
C LYS A 42 21.06 1.35 0.05
N GLY A 43 20.57 2.57 0.22
CA GLY A 43 21.08 3.74 -0.52
C GLY A 43 20.49 3.91 -1.93
N TYR A 44 19.59 3.05 -2.37
CA TYR A 44 18.78 3.30 -3.56
C TYR A 44 17.57 4.18 -3.22
N ASN A 45 17.56 5.40 -3.72
CA ASN A 45 16.50 6.38 -3.47
C ASN A 45 15.24 6.20 -4.35
N ASN A 46 15.22 5.14 -5.16
CA ASN A 46 14.11 4.80 -6.04
C ASN A 46 13.42 3.48 -5.65
N VAL A 47 13.62 2.99 -4.43
CA VAL A 47 12.96 1.78 -3.92
C VAL A 47 11.92 2.17 -2.87
N ILE A 48 10.74 1.60 -3.00
CA ILE A 48 9.62 1.68 -2.06
C ILE A 48 9.31 0.25 -1.62
N TYR A 49 9.10 0.01 -0.34
CA TYR A 49 8.74 -1.32 0.17
C TYR A 49 7.26 -1.37 0.50
N GLU A 50 6.50 -2.19 -0.20
CA GLU A 50 5.10 -2.51 0.14
C GLU A 50 5.07 -3.80 0.95
N ILE A 51 4.73 -3.70 2.24
CA ILE A 51 5.00 -4.81 3.17
C ILE A 51 3.87 -5.83 3.28
N CYS A 52 2.72 -5.55 2.73
CA CYS A 52 1.62 -6.51 2.54
C CYS A 52 0.64 -5.94 1.51
N ASN A 53 0.37 -6.71 0.45
CA ASN A 53 -0.47 -6.29 -0.67
C ASN A 53 -1.93 -6.03 -0.24
N GLU A 54 -2.67 -7.09 0.08
CA GLU A 54 -4.12 -7.03 0.31
C GLU A 54 -4.57 -7.84 1.53
N PRO A 55 -4.39 -7.33 2.74
CA PRO A 55 -4.98 -7.97 3.92
C PRO A 55 -6.51 -8.09 3.77
N ASN A 56 -7.04 -9.29 3.98
CA ASN A 56 -8.46 -9.59 3.74
C ASN A 56 -8.99 -10.64 4.74
N ASN A 57 -10.10 -11.32 4.43
CA ASN A 57 -10.71 -12.36 5.25
C ASN A 57 -10.97 -11.94 6.70
N GLY A 58 -11.38 -10.69 6.92
CA GLY A 58 -11.66 -10.18 8.26
C GLY A 58 -10.43 -9.83 9.10
N THR A 59 -9.25 -9.80 8.51
CA THR A 59 -8.02 -9.35 9.19
C THR A 59 -8.17 -7.90 9.65
N SER A 60 -8.09 -7.69 10.95
CA SER A 60 -8.27 -6.38 11.57
C SER A 60 -7.05 -5.46 11.38
N TRP A 61 -7.28 -4.15 11.43
CA TRP A 61 -6.20 -3.16 11.43
C TRP A 61 -5.20 -3.39 12.58
N LYS A 62 -5.66 -3.85 13.74
CA LYS A 62 -4.79 -4.18 14.88
C LYS A 62 -3.79 -5.28 14.54
N GLU A 63 -4.22 -6.32 13.84
CA GLU A 63 -3.36 -7.44 13.42
C GLU A 63 -2.37 -6.99 12.36
N ILE A 64 -2.83 -6.22 11.35
CA ILE A 64 -1.96 -5.63 10.32
C ILE A 64 -0.93 -4.72 10.96
N LYS A 65 -1.33 -3.87 11.89
CA LYS A 65 -0.44 -2.95 12.62
C LYS A 65 0.61 -3.70 13.44
N SER A 66 0.26 -4.84 14.04
CA SER A 66 1.22 -5.71 14.75
C SER A 66 2.26 -6.32 13.81
N TYR A 67 1.83 -6.82 12.66
CA TYR A 67 2.70 -7.29 11.58
C TYR A 67 3.62 -6.19 11.08
N ALA A 68 3.03 -5.07 10.69
CA ALA A 68 3.74 -3.94 10.08
C ALA A 68 4.84 -3.40 10.99
N LYS A 69 4.58 -3.20 12.28
CA LYS A 69 5.62 -2.76 13.24
C LYS A 69 6.84 -3.67 13.24
N SER A 70 6.64 -4.99 13.15
CA SER A 70 7.75 -5.96 13.12
C SER A 70 8.55 -5.89 11.83
N VAL A 71 7.89 -5.76 10.67
CA VAL A 71 8.54 -5.70 9.36
C VAL A 71 9.23 -4.34 9.17
N ILE A 72 8.56 -3.23 9.53
CA ILE A 72 9.15 -1.89 9.52
C ILE A 72 10.44 -1.85 10.34
N SER A 73 10.43 -2.39 11.55
CA SER A 73 11.64 -2.47 12.38
C SER A 73 12.77 -3.20 11.66
N THR A 74 12.46 -4.32 10.99
CA THR A 74 13.44 -5.10 10.22
C THR A 74 14.03 -4.30 9.05
N ILE A 75 13.21 -3.56 8.29
CA ILE A 75 13.69 -2.70 7.20
C ILE A 75 14.58 -1.58 7.74
N ARG A 76 14.18 -0.95 8.85
CA ARG A 76 14.89 0.17 9.49
C ARG A 76 16.28 -0.21 10.04
N GLU A 77 16.54 -1.48 10.30
CA GLU A 77 17.89 -1.97 10.64
C GLU A 77 18.90 -1.65 9.53
N ASN A 78 18.48 -1.69 8.27
CA ASN A 78 19.34 -1.49 7.10
C ASN A 78 19.12 -0.13 6.42
N ASP A 79 17.87 0.29 6.27
CA ASP A 79 17.48 1.52 5.58
C ASP A 79 16.54 2.37 6.46
N LYS A 80 17.13 3.36 7.13
CA LYS A 80 16.40 4.24 8.06
C LYS A 80 15.44 5.21 7.37
N LYS A 81 15.66 5.49 6.07
CA LYS A 81 14.89 6.50 5.31
C LYS A 81 13.97 5.89 4.23
N ALA A 82 13.95 4.57 4.10
CA ALA A 82 13.09 3.91 3.12
C ALA A 82 11.63 4.38 3.22
N VAL A 83 10.98 4.57 2.09
CA VAL A 83 9.53 4.72 2.02
C VAL A 83 8.91 3.33 2.15
N ILE A 84 7.99 3.18 3.09
CA ILE A 84 7.32 1.91 3.37
C ILE A 84 5.82 2.12 3.26
N VAL A 85 5.18 1.29 2.44
CA VAL A 85 3.73 1.27 2.24
C VAL A 85 3.15 0.10 3.01
N VAL A 86 2.09 0.35 3.75
CA VAL A 86 1.39 -0.63 4.57
C VAL A 86 0.01 -0.88 3.97
N GLY A 87 -0.29 -2.13 3.61
CA GLY A 87 -1.63 -2.53 3.20
C GLY A 87 -2.66 -2.30 4.30
N THR A 88 -3.88 -1.97 3.93
CA THR A 88 -4.98 -1.71 4.86
C THR A 88 -6.02 -2.84 4.82
N PRO A 89 -6.97 -2.94 5.77
CA PRO A 89 -7.96 -4.03 5.75
C PRO A 89 -8.82 -4.02 4.48
N THR A 90 -9.53 -5.12 4.24
CA THR A 90 -10.52 -5.26 3.17
C THR A 90 -9.90 -4.99 1.79
N TRP A 91 -8.85 -5.80 1.43
CA TRP A 91 -8.14 -5.66 0.16
C TRP A 91 -7.57 -4.25 -0.05
N SER A 92 -6.92 -3.70 0.96
CA SER A 92 -6.33 -2.35 0.96
C SER A 92 -7.34 -1.23 0.64
N GLN A 93 -8.56 -1.32 1.20
CA GLN A 93 -9.62 -0.32 1.02
C GLN A 93 -9.92 0.50 2.27
N ASP A 94 -9.60 -0.02 3.48
CA ASP A 94 -10.01 0.60 4.74
C ASP A 94 -8.95 1.56 5.31
N VAL A 95 -8.55 2.54 4.50
CA VAL A 95 -7.59 3.60 4.91
C VAL A 95 -8.13 4.47 6.06
N ASP A 96 -9.44 4.51 6.24
CA ASP A 96 -10.10 5.22 7.36
C ASP A 96 -9.78 4.58 8.72
N GLN A 97 -9.64 3.24 8.79
CA GLN A 97 -9.20 2.55 10.00
C GLN A 97 -7.75 2.90 10.33
N ALA A 98 -6.88 2.96 9.31
CA ALA A 98 -5.51 3.40 9.48
C ALA A 98 -5.44 4.88 9.91
N ALA A 99 -6.29 5.75 9.36
CA ALA A 99 -6.37 7.16 9.73
C ALA A 99 -6.86 7.38 11.17
N ALA A 100 -7.68 6.47 11.70
CA ALA A 100 -8.15 6.54 13.09
C ALA A 100 -7.05 6.13 14.11
N ASP A 101 -6.12 5.25 13.73
CA ASP A 101 -5.04 4.79 14.60
C ASP A 101 -3.75 4.50 13.79
N PRO A 102 -3.06 5.53 13.27
CA PRO A 102 -1.92 5.35 12.40
C PRO A 102 -0.72 4.71 13.11
N ILE A 103 0.19 4.12 12.34
CA ILE A 103 1.48 3.65 12.83
C ILE A 103 2.39 4.86 13.02
N LYS A 104 3.00 4.98 14.19
CA LYS A 104 4.00 6.04 14.45
C LYS A 104 5.31 5.71 13.74
N GLY A 105 5.85 6.66 12.99
CA GLY A 105 7.12 6.53 12.28
C GLY A 105 7.19 7.50 11.10
N GLU A 106 8.39 7.65 10.54
CA GLU A 106 8.66 8.50 9.38
C GLU A 106 8.63 7.69 8.09
N ASN A 107 8.30 8.35 6.98
CA ASN A 107 8.28 7.78 5.63
C ASN A 107 7.39 6.53 5.53
N LEU A 108 6.24 6.57 6.21
CA LEU A 108 5.21 5.53 6.10
C LEU A 108 4.05 6.07 5.26
N MET A 109 3.55 5.24 4.37
CA MET A 109 2.33 5.48 3.58
C MET A 109 1.39 4.29 3.73
N TYR A 110 0.14 4.47 3.32
CA TYR A 110 -0.91 3.45 3.47
C TYR A 110 -1.51 3.15 2.11
N ALA A 111 -1.51 1.88 1.74
CA ALA A 111 -2.04 1.43 0.46
C ALA A 111 -3.55 1.62 0.38
N LEU A 112 -4.01 2.11 -0.76
CA LEU A 112 -5.39 2.03 -1.19
C LEU A 112 -5.42 1.38 -2.56
N HIS A 113 -6.27 0.36 -2.72
CA HIS A 113 -6.51 -0.32 -3.99
C HIS A 113 -7.93 -0.05 -4.47
N PHE A 114 -8.11 0.18 -5.77
CA PHE A 114 -9.44 0.31 -6.35
C PHE A 114 -9.53 -0.25 -7.75
N TYR A 115 -10.73 -0.68 -8.11
CA TYR A 115 -11.12 -1.04 -9.47
C TYR A 115 -12.34 -0.22 -9.83
N ALA A 116 -12.22 0.70 -10.78
CA ALA A 116 -13.16 1.79 -11.01
C ALA A 116 -14.58 1.31 -11.35
N ALA A 117 -14.73 0.18 -12.05
CA ALA A 117 -16.06 -0.33 -12.34
C ALA A 117 -16.79 -0.89 -11.10
N THR A 118 -16.07 -1.26 -10.04
CA THR A 118 -16.65 -1.72 -8.76
C THR A 118 -16.66 -0.62 -7.70
N HIS A 119 -15.53 0.05 -7.50
CA HIS A 119 -15.31 0.98 -6.40
C HIS A 119 -15.62 2.41 -6.84
N LYS A 120 -16.67 2.97 -6.26
CA LYS A 120 -17.28 4.25 -6.66
C LYS A 120 -16.99 5.37 -5.65
N ALA A 121 -17.95 6.28 -5.51
CA ALA A 121 -17.86 7.45 -4.64
C ALA A 121 -17.55 7.11 -3.17
N ASP A 122 -18.10 6.03 -2.64
CA ASP A 122 -17.92 5.66 -1.22
C ASP A 122 -16.45 5.42 -0.88
N LEU A 123 -15.72 4.68 -1.73
CA LEU A 123 -14.29 4.45 -1.51
C LEU A 123 -13.45 5.71 -1.77
N ARG A 124 -13.80 6.53 -2.78
CA ARG A 124 -13.13 7.82 -2.98
C ARG A 124 -13.33 8.75 -1.77
N ASN A 125 -14.55 8.82 -1.22
CA ASN A 125 -14.83 9.61 -0.04
C ASN A 125 -14.05 9.11 1.19
N LYS A 126 -13.89 7.79 1.34
CA LYS A 126 -13.06 7.18 2.38
C LYS A 126 -11.61 7.62 2.23
N MET A 127 -11.04 7.59 1.02
CA MET A 127 -9.70 8.05 0.71
C MET A 127 -9.51 9.54 1.09
N THR A 128 -10.38 10.41 0.59
CA THR A 128 -10.26 11.85 0.84
C THR A 128 -10.43 12.20 2.32
N ALA A 129 -11.34 11.51 3.02
CA ALA A 129 -11.51 11.68 4.46
C ALA A 129 -10.27 11.25 5.27
N ALA A 130 -9.59 10.17 4.85
CA ALA A 130 -8.34 9.73 5.48
C ALA A 130 -7.21 10.75 5.25
N ILE A 131 -7.06 11.26 4.02
CA ILE A 131 -6.08 12.28 3.67
C ILE A 131 -6.33 13.58 4.47
N ASN A 132 -7.58 14.01 4.59
CA ASN A 132 -7.94 15.20 5.36
C ASN A 132 -7.64 15.06 6.86
N LYS A 133 -7.49 13.85 7.37
CA LYS A 133 -6.98 13.55 8.73
C LYS A 133 -5.45 13.50 8.81
N GLY A 134 -4.74 13.74 7.70
CA GLY A 134 -3.29 13.73 7.63
C GLY A 134 -2.67 12.36 7.34
N LEU A 135 -3.45 11.36 6.91
CA LEU A 135 -2.91 10.06 6.52
C LEU A 135 -2.27 10.14 5.13
N PRO A 136 -0.98 9.79 4.96
CA PRO A 136 -0.37 9.72 3.64
C PRO A 136 -0.83 8.44 2.92
N VAL A 137 -1.71 8.58 1.95
CA VAL A 137 -2.25 7.49 1.13
C VAL A 137 -1.45 7.36 -0.16
N PHE A 138 -1.21 6.11 -0.58
CA PHE A 138 -0.63 5.77 -1.88
C PHE A 138 -1.50 4.72 -2.57
N VAL A 139 -1.91 4.98 -3.80
CA VAL A 139 -2.62 4.00 -4.62
C VAL A 139 -1.58 3.13 -5.32
N THR A 140 -1.26 1.98 -4.72
CA THR A 140 -0.23 1.08 -5.25
C THR A 140 -0.77 0.11 -6.30
N GLU A 141 -2.08 -0.08 -6.33
CA GLU A 141 -2.76 -0.90 -7.33
C GLU A 141 -4.11 -0.30 -7.71
N TYR A 142 -4.40 -0.22 -9.01
CA TYR A 142 -5.74 0.13 -9.47
C TYR A 142 -6.04 -0.44 -10.86
N GLY A 143 -7.34 -0.56 -11.16
CA GLY A 143 -7.84 -0.94 -12.47
C GLY A 143 -9.02 -0.08 -12.91
N ILE A 144 -9.21 0.05 -14.23
CA ILE A 144 -10.39 0.71 -14.80
C ILE A 144 -11.57 -0.26 -15.00
N CYS A 145 -11.30 -1.57 -14.83
CA CYS A 145 -12.28 -2.67 -14.86
C CYS A 145 -12.97 -2.88 -13.51
N ASP A 146 -13.74 -3.94 -13.40
CA ASP A 146 -14.27 -4.41 -12.12
C ASP A 146 -13.22 -5.16 -11.27
N ALA A 147 -13.56 -5.45 -10.03
CA ALA A 147 -12.64 -6.06 -9.05
C ALA A 147 -12.20 -7.50 -9.39
N SER A 148 -12.72 -8.12 -10.45
CA SER A 148 -12.19 -9.39 -10.95
C SER A 148 -10.85 -9.22 -11.70
N GLY A 149 -10.52 -7.99 -12.09
CA GLY A 149 -9.35 -7.67 -12.90
C GLY A 149 -9.52 -7.91 -14.40
N ASN A 150 -10.60 -8.54 -14.84
CA ASN A 150 -10.85 -8.95 -16.24
C ASN A 150 -12.23 -8.57 -16.77
N GLY A 151 -13.05 -7.91 -15.98
CA GLY A 151 -14.43 -7.62 -16.33
C GLY A 151 -14.65 -6.27 -17.01
N ALA A 152 -15.86 -5.77 -16.86
CA ALA A 152 -16.31 -4.55 -17.54
C ALA A 152 -15.46 -3.33 -17.15
N ILE A 153 -15.19 -2.46 -18.14
CA ILE A 153 -14.45 -1.21 -17.99
C ILE A 153 -15.42 -0.06 -17.75
N ASP A 154 -15.15 0.77 -16.75
CA ASP A 154 -15.87 2.03 -16.51
C ASP A 154 -14.92 3.23 -16.63
N LYS A 155 -14.75 3.74 -17.86
CA LYS A 155 -13.88 4.88 -18.13
C LYS A 155 -14.32 6.14 -17.39
N LYS A 156 -15.64 6.36 -17.30
CA LYS A 156 -16.20 7.55 -16.65
C LYS A 156 -15.91 7.58 -15.15
N GLU A 157 -15.94 6.43 -14.52
CA GLU A 157 -15.60 6.31 -13.11
C GLU A 157 -14.07 6.35 -12.89
N ALA A 158 -13.28 5.78 -13.81
CA ALA A 158 -11.84 5.92 -13.81
C ALA A 158 -11.40 7.39 -13.89
N ASP A 159 -12.00 8.18 -14.78
CA ASP A 159 -11.73 9.61 -14.87
C ASP A 159 -12.02 10.36 -13.55
N ARG A 160 -13.09 9.96 -12.85
CA ARG A 160 -13.41 10.53 -11.52
C ARG A 160 -12.35 10.18 -10.48
N TRP A 161 -11.86 8.94 -10.50
CA TRP A 161 -10.78 8.52 -9.62
C TRP A 161 -9.50 9.33 -9.87
N ILE A 162 -9.04 9.39 -11.12
CA ILE A 162 -7.83 10.14 -11.49
C ILE A 162 -7.96 11.61 -11.10
N LYS A 163 -9.10 12.24 -11.43
CA LYS A 163 -9.36 13.63 -11.04
C LYS A 163 -9.27 13.84 -9.52
N THR A 164 -9.87 12.92 -8.73
CA THR A 164 -9.80 13.03 -7.27
C THR A 164 -8.37 12.82 -6.76
N MET A 165 -7.63 11.86 -7.32
CA MET A 165 -6.23 11.64 -6.95
C MET A 165 -5.38 12.88 -7.26
N ASP A 166 -5.54 13.49 -8.42
CA ASP A 166 -4.84 14.73 -8.81
C ASP A 166 -5.16 15.90 -7.85
N GLU A 167 -6.45 16.07 -7.51
CA GLU A 167 -6.90 17.12 -6.58
C GLU A 167 -6.29 16.98 -5.18
N TYR A 168 -6.04 15.77 -4.73
CA TYR A 168 -5.49 15.46 -3.40
C TYR A 168 -3.99 15.13 -3.40
N GLY A 169 -3.34 15.18 -4.57
CA GLY A 169 -1.91 14.88 -4.72
C GLY A 169 -1.56 13.43 -4.39
N VAL A 170 -2.44 12.48 -4.74
CA VAL A 170 -2.25 11.05 -4.53
C VAL A 170 -1.60 10.42 -5.77
N SER A 171 -0.58 9.61 -5.54
CA SER A 171 0.11 8.82 -6.58
C SER A 171 -0.35 7.38 -6.52
#